data_34bb7a60bab56c005afd334718cbf141
#
_entry.id   34bb7a60bab56c005afd334718cbf141
#
_cell.length_a   1.000
_cell.length_b   1.000
_cell.length_c   1.000
_cell.angle_alpha   90.00
_cell.angle_beta   90.00
_cell.angle_gamma   90.00
#
_symmetry.space_group_name_H-M   'P 1'
#
loop_
_entity.id
_entity.type
_entity.pdbx_description
1 polymer ?
#
loop_
_entity_poly.entity_id
_entity_poly.type
_entity_poly.pdbx_seq_one_letter_code
_entity_poly.pdbx_strand_id
1 'polypeptide(L)' 'MKLWFENSQGIRREIADCQDWTEVCDAIDNFIDRCNENKPTDKRFTSYYKRMWEEDGMTKIDVGSWGEFFYWEGKYPNE' A
#
# COMPACT_ATOMS: atom_id res chain seq x y z
N MET A 1 -4.97 -11.76 6.36
CA MET A 1 -3.60 -11.59 5.88
C MET A 1 -3.20 -10.13 6.03
N LYS A 2 -2.02 -9.90 6.56
CA LYS A 2 -1.61 -8.53 6.90
C LYS A 2 -1.21 -7.72 5.69
N LEU A 3 -1.52 -6.43 5.73
CA LEU A 3 -1.08 -5.43 4.76
C LEU A 3 -0.14 -4.46 5.49
N TRP A 4 1.02 -4.21 4.89
CA TRP A 4 2.08 -3.39 5.46
C TRP A 4 2.34 -2.18 4.58
N PHE A 5 2.70 -1.06 5.19
CA PHE A 5 3.20 0.12 4.49
C PHE A 5 4.69 0.27 4.77
N GLU A 6 5.49 0.44 3.71
CA GLU A 6 6.92 0.71 3.83
C GLU A 6 7.18 2.15 3.38
N ASN A 7 7.77 2.95 4.26
CA ASN A 7 8.09 4.34 3.95
C ASN A 7 9.41 4.45 3.19
N SER A 8 9.78 5.68 2.81
CA SER A 8 10.99 5.92 2.02
C SER A 8 12.28 5.58 2.76
N GLN A 9 12.21 5.38 4.06
CA GLN A 9 13.36 4.95 4.87
C GLN A 9 13.43 3.44 5.04
N GLY A 10 12.52 2.69 4.41
CA GLY A 10 12.50 1.25 4.49
C GLY A 10 11.83 0.70 5.75
N ILE A 11 11.16 1.53 6.53
CA ILE A 11 10.47 1.11 7.73
C ILE A 11 9.05 0.65 7.37
N ARG A 12 8.69 -0.57 7.77
CA ARG A 12 7.38 -1.16 7.53
C ARG A 12 6.54 -1.14 8.78
N ARG A 13 5.23 -0.90 8.62
CA ARG A 13 4.28 -1.07 9.70
C ARG A 13 3.00 -1.69 9.17
N GLU A 14 2.36 -2.49 9.99
CA GLU A 14 1.08 -3.10 9.66
C GLU A 14 0.00 -2.03 9.68
N ILE A 15 -0.80 -1.96 8.62
CA ILE A 15 -1.87 -0.94 8.50
C ILE A 15 -3.26 -1.55 8.40
N ALA A 16 -3.38 -2.83 8.04
CA ALA A 16 -4.68 -3.47 7.88
C ALA A 16 -4.53 -4.98 7.85
N ASP A 17 -5.65 -5.68 7.97
CA ASP A 17 -5.75 -7.12 7.76
C ASP A 17 -6.77 -7.33 6.64
N CYS A 18 -6.33 -7.84 5.50
CA CYS A 18 -7.13 -7.92 4.29
C CYS A 18 -7.23 -9.37 3.83
N GLN A 19 -8.44 -9.81 3.49
CA GLN A 19 -8.70 -11.19 3.08
C GLN A 19 -8.65 -11.35 1.56
N ASP A 20 -8.88 -10.28 0.81
CA ASP A 20 -8.88 -10.33 -0.66
C ASP A 20 -8.35 -9.02 -1.23
N TRP A 21 -8.20 -8.99 -2.57
CA TRP A 21 -7.64 -7.84 -3.26
C TRP A 21 -8.49 -6.58 -3.14
N THR A 22 -9.82 -6.73 -3.11
CA THR A 22 -10.73 -5.59 -2.95
C THR A 22 -10.46 -4.88 -1.62
N GLU A 23 -10.31 -5.66 -0.55
CA GLU A 23 -10.00 -5.10 0.77
C GLU A 23 -8.63 -4.42 0.78
N VAL A 24 -7.65 -4.97 0.07
CA VAL A 24 -6.33 -4.34 -0.06
C VAL A 24 -6.44 -2.96 -0.71
N CYS A 25 -7.16 -2.86 -1.82
CA CYS A 25 -7.34 -1.59 -2.51
C CYS A 25 -8.03 -0.55 -1.62
N ASP A 26 -9.09 -0.95 -0.94
CA ASP A 26 -9.80 -0.06 -0.03
C ASP A 26 -8.91 0.41 1.13
N ALA A 27 -8.13 -0.51 1.70
CA ALA A 27 -7.23 -0.19 2.81
C ALA A 27 -6.13 0.77 2.38
N ILE A 28 -5.57 0.58 1.18
CA ILE A 28 -4.54 1.47 0.64
C ILE A 28 -5.12 2.87 0.44
N ASP A 29 -6.28 2.97 -0.19
CA ASP A 29 -6.91 4.25 -0.46
C ASP A 29 -7.25 5.00 0.83
N ASN A 30 -7.78 4.28 1.84
CA ASN A 30 -8.08 4.86 3.15
C ASN A 30 -6.82 5.32 3.87
N PHE A 31 -5.76 4.55 3.79
CA PHE A 31 -4.48 4.91 4.40
C PHE A 31 -3.92 6.19 3.78
N ILE A 32 -3.96 6.29 2.45
CA ILE A 32 -3.48 7.46 1.73
C ILE A 32 -4.31 8.69 2.10
N ASP A 33 -5.63 8.55 2.19
CA ASP A 33 -6.50 9.65 2.59
C ASP A 33 -6.16 10.15 3.99
N ARG A 34 -5.91 9.24 4.93
CA ARG A 34 -5.52 9.62 6.30
C ARG A 34 -4.17 10.33 6.33
N CYS A 35 -3.22 9.87 5.53
CA CYS A 35 -1.92 10.51 5.44
C CYS A 35 -2.04 11.94 4.92
N ASN A 36 -3.04 12.21 4.10
CA ASN A 36 -3.21 13.50 3.44
C ASN A 36 -4.09 14.49 4.19
N GLU A 37 -4.76 14.07 5.27
CA GLU A 37 -5.78 14.88 5.96
C GLU A 37 -5.31 16.29 6.31
N ASN A 38 -4.07 16.44 6.74
CA ASN A 38 -3.54 17.74 7.18
C ASN A 38 -2.37 18.22 6.36
N LYS A 39 -2.21 17.68 5.14
CA LYS A 39 -1.09 18.08 4.28
C LYS A 39 -1.51 19.11 3.24
N PRO A 40 -0.65 20.09 2.94
CA PRO A 40 -0.88 20.99 1.79
C PRO A 40 -0.97 20.19 0.50
N THR A 41 -1.67 20.73 -0.50
CA THR A 41 -1.91 20.02 -1.77
C THR A 41 -0.62 19.55 -2.44
N ASP A 42 0.44 20.35 -2.41
CA ASP A 42 1.73 20.03 -3.04
C ASP A 42 2.55 18.99 -2.27
N LYS A 43 2.12 18.62 -1.04
CA LYS A 43 2.80 17.63 -0.21
C LYS A 43 2.02 16.33 -0.08
N ARG A 44 0.90 16.19 -0.77
CA ARG A 44 0.04 15.02 -0.61
C ARG A 44 0.60 13.79 -1.30
N PHE A 45 0.43 12.67 -0.61
CA PHE A 45 0.68 11.35 -1.14
C PHE A 45 -0.41 11.03 -2.18
N THR A 46 -0.02 10.64 -3.38
CA THR A 46 -0.98 10.36 -4.45
C THR A 46 -0.79 8.94 -4.96
N SER A 47 -1.89 8.21 -5.09
CA SER A 47 -1.89 6.91 -5.75
C SER A 47 -2.21 7.14 -7.22
N TYR A 48 -1.22 6.95 -8.09
CA TYR A 48 -1.40 7.12 -9.54
C TYR A 48 -1.88 5.84 -10.20
N TYR A 49 -1.47 4.68 -9.68
CA TYR A 49 -1.81 3.37 -10.21
C TYR A 49 -1.50 2.33 -9.13
N LYS A 50 -1.79 1.07 -9.42
CA LYS A 50 -1.39 -0.03 -8.55
C LYS A 50 -0.71 -1.08 -9.44
N ARG A 51 0.60 -1.25 -9.30
CA ARG A 51 1.36 -2.32 -9.93
C ARG A 51 1.77 -3.31 -8.86
N MET A 52 1.63 -4.58 -9.15
CA MET A 52 1.87 -5.65 -8.18
C MET A 52 2.81 -6.69 -8.73
N TRP A 53 3.65 -7.20 -7.86
CA TRP A 53 4.51 -8.36 -8.15
C TRP A 53 4.83 -9.08 -6.85
N GLU A 54 5.37 -10.29 -6.96
CA GLU A 54 5.79 -11.03 -5.79
C GLU A 54 7.21 -10.60 -5.38
N GLU A 55 7.38 -10.36 -4.08
CA GLU A 55 8.70 -10.07 -3.52
C GLU A 55 8.72 -10.59 -2.08
N ASP A 56 9.73 -11.41 -1.74
CA ASP A 56 9.90 -11.98 -0.40
C ASP A 56 8.68 -12.76 0.09
N GLY A 57 7.98 -13.44 -0.81
CA GLY A 57 6.81 -14.24 -0.47
C GLY A 57 5.55 -13.44 -0.24
N MET A 58 5.56 -12.15 -0.52
CA MET A 58 4.42 -11.25 -0.38
C MET A 58 4.11 -10.58 -1.71
N THR A 59 2.92 -9.99 -1.81
CA THR A 59 2.58 -9.15 -2.95
C THR A 59 3.02 -7.72 -2.63
N LYS A 60 4.00 -7.23 -3.39
CA LYS A 60 4.45 -5.83 -3.29
C LYS A 60 3.62 -4.98 -4.22
N ILE A 61 3.17 -3.83 -3.73
CA ILE A 61 2.28 -2.94 -4.47
C ILE A 61 2.94 -1.57 -4.61
N ASP A 62 3.14 -1.15 -5.86
CA ASP A 62 3.68 0.16 -6.21
C ASP A 62 2.53 1.05 -6.66
N VAL A 63 2.34 2.17 -5.98
CA VAL A 63 1.28 3.13 -6.31
C VAL A 63 1.82 4.36 -7.03
N GLY A 64 3.09 4.35 -7.40
CA GLY A 64 3.72 5.46 -8.10
C GLY A 64 4.37 6.49 -7.18
N SER A 65 4.38 6.26 -5.88
CA SER A 65 5.03 7.14 -4.93
C SER A 65 6.51 6.77 -4.81
N TRP A 66 7.36 7.77 -4.79
CA TRP A 66 8.80 7.57 -4.69
C TRP A 66 9.19 6.95 -3.35
N GLY A 67 9.78 5.75 -3.41
CA GLY A 67 10.33 5.09 -2.22
C GLY A 67 9.31 4.54 -1.25
N GLU A 68 8.02 4.57 -1.58
CA GLU A 68 6.95 4.12 -0.68
C GLU A 68 6.17 3.00 -1.35
N PHE A 69 5.98 1.90 -0.61
CA PHE A 69 5.36 0.69 -1.16
C PHE A 69 4.43 0.08 -0.12
N PHE A 70 3.55 -0.81 -0.60
CA PHE A 70 2.72 -1.62 0.28
C PHE A 70 3.08 -3.08 0.06
N TYR A 71 2.96 -3.90 1.11
CA TYR A 71 3.23 -5.33 1.05
C TYR A 71 2.03 -6.05 1.65
N TRP A 72 1.49 -7.01 0.92
CA TRP A 72 0.36 -7.82 1.37
C TRP A 72 0.78 -9.29 1.44
N GLU A 73 0.40 -9.96 2.53
CA GLU A 73 0.76 -11.37 2.74
C GLU A 73 -0.06 -12.32 1.85
N GLY A 74 -1.15 -11.85 1.25
CA GLY A 74 -1.92 -12.64 0.30
C GLY A 74 -1.30 -12.63 -1.09
N LYS A 75 -1.96 -13.30 -2.02
CA LYS A 75 -1.49 -13.44 -3.41
C LYS A 75 -2.38 -12.66 -4.37
N TYR A 76 -1.76 -12.00 -5.33
CA TYR A 76 -2.45 -11.39 -6.45
C TYR A 76 -1.87 -11.92 -7.76
N PRO A 77 -2.71 -12.34 -8.71
CA PRO A 77 -4.17 -12.46 -8.57
C PRO A 77 -4.55 -13.58 -7.61
N ASN A 78 -5.72 -13.47 -6.99
CA ASN A 78 -6.26 -14.54 -6.16
C ASN A 78 -6.62 -15.71 -7.05
N GLU A 79 -6.16 -16.87 -6.67
CA GLU A 79 -6.48 -18.12 -7.38
C GLU A 79 -7.41 -19.00 -6.58
#